data_33f7c96bfc66b585158b65ecc2a3003b
#
_entry.id   33f7c96bfc66b585158b65ecc2a3003b
#
_cell.length_a   1.000
_cell.length_b   1.000
_cell.length_c   1.000
_cell.angle_alpha   90.00
_cell.angle_beta   90.00
_cell.angle_gamma   90.00
#
_symmetry.space_group_name_H-M   'P 1'
#
loop_
_entity.id
_entity.type
_entity.pdbx_description
1 polymer ?
#
loop_
_entity_poly.entity_id
_entity_poly.type
_entity_poly.pdbx_seq_one_letter_code
_entity_poly.pdbx_strand_id
1 'polypeptide(L)'
;MSAVAMEPIEQASREELQALQLERLKWALARAYDNVPHYRAKFDAAGVKPSDLKTLADLAKFPFTTKADLRETYPYGLFASPMRDVVRVHASSGTTGKPTVV
;
A
#
# COMPACT_ATOMS: atom_id res chain seq x y z
N MET A 1 -37.01 -13.76 -7.39
CA MET A 1 -35.86 -12.81 -7.32
C MET A 1 -34.85 -13.36 -6.35
N SER A 2 -33.65 -13.57 -6.84
CA SER A 2 -32.56 -14.05 -5.98
C SER A 2 -31.95 -12.89 -5.19
N ALA A 3 -31.69 -13.11 -3.90
CA ALA A 3 -30.97 -12.14 -3.10
C ALA A 3 -29.48 -12.13 -3.53
N VAL A 4 -28.89 -10.96 -3.55
CA VAL A 4 -27.45 -10.84 -3.75
C VAL A 4 -26.75 -11.38 -2.51
N ALA A 5 -25.92 -12.39 -2.68
CA ALA A 5 -25.17 -12.95 -1.57
C ALA A 5 -24.01 -12.01 -1.21
N MET A 6 -23.85 -11.76 0.09
CA MET A 6 -22.69 -11.02 0.59
C MET A 6 -21.47 -11.94 0.63
N GLU A 7 -20.30 -11.38 0.34
CA GLU A 7 -19.07 -12.10 0.53
C GLU A 7 -18.88 -12.44 2.03
N PRO A 8 -18.26 -13.58 2.36
CA PRO A 8 -18.07 -13.93 3.78
C PRO A 8 -17.39 -12.84 4.60
N ILE A 9 -16.44 -12.12 4.01
CA ILE A 9 -15.72 -11.05 4.71
C ILE A 9 -16.62 -9.87 5.08
N GLU A 10 -17.70 -9.63 4.34
CA GLU A 10 -18.66 -8.58 4.63
C GLU A 10 -19.48 -8.87 5.88
N GLN A 11 -19.50 -10.13 6.31
CA GLN A 11 -20.23 -10.60 7.48
C GLN A 11 -19.29 -10.99 8.62
N ALA A 12 -17.98 -10.75 8.47
CA ALA A 12 -17.00 -11.12 9.46
C ALA A 12 -17.13 -10.28 10.73
N SER A 13 -16.73 -10.87 11.86
CA SER A 13 -16.63 -10.13 13.12
C SER A 13 -15.51 -9.08 13.04
N ARG A 14 -15.50 -8.15 13.98
CA ARG A 14 -14.43 -7.15 14.09
C ARG A 14 -13.07 -7.81 14.26
N GLU A 15 -12.99 -8.85 15.08
CA GLU A 15 -11.73 -9.58 15.31
C GLU A 15 -11.23 -10.29 14.05
N GLU A 16 -12.12 -10.94 13.31
CA GLU A 16 -11.77 -11.59 12.04
C GLU A 16 -11.31 -10.57 11.00
N LEU A 17 -11.98 -9.43 10.92
CA LEU A 17 -11.62 -8.36 10.00
C LEU A 17 -10.24 -7.79 10.35
N GLN A 18 -9.99 -7.52 11.62
CA GLN A 18 -8.68 -6.99 12.06
C GLN A 18 -7.55 -7.99 11.82
N ALA A 19 -7.80 -9.29 12.02
CA ALA A 19 -6.82 -10.31 11.72
C ALA A 19 -6.46 -10.34 10.23
N LEU A 20 -7.45 -10.23 9.36
CA LEU A 20 -7.23 -10.16 7.91
C LEU A 20 -6.49 -8.89 7.51
N GLN A 21 -6.87 -7.75 8.09
CA GLN A 21 -6.19 -6.47 7.84
C GLN A 21 -4.72 -6.53 8.23
N LEU A 22 -4.41 -7.12 9.37
CA LEU A 22 -3.03 -7.26 9.83
C LEU A 22 -2.22 -8.15 8.89
N GLU A 23 -2.77 -9.28 8.48
CA GLU A 23 -2.12 -10.19 7.54
C GLU A 23 -1.80 -9.49 6.21
N ARG A 24 -2.79 -8.81 5.65
CA ARG A 24 -2.62 -8.09 4.37
C ARG A 24 -1.66 -6.91 4.49
N LEU A 25 -1.69 -6.20 5.62
CA LEU A 25 -0.80 -5.07 5.85
C LEU A 25 0.65 -5.54 5.99
N LYS A 26 0.91 -6.64 6.68
CA LYS A 26 2.24 -7.25 6.75
C LYS A 26 2.76 -7.59 5.36
N TRP A 27 1.93 -8.19 4.54
CA TRP A 27 2.27 -8.51 3.15
C TRP A 27 2.59 -7.24 2.35
N ALA A 28 1.75 -6.23 2.46
CA ALA A 28 1.92 -4.98 1.71
C ALA A 28 3.19 -4.23 2.11
N LEU A 29 3.49 -4.14 3.42
CA LEU A 29 4.70 -3.48 3.90
C LEU A 29 5.96 -4.20 3.46
N ALA A 30 5.98 -5.53 3.56
CA ALA A 30 7.12 -6.33 3.10
C ALA A 30 7.34 -6.14 1.60
N ARG A 31 6.27 -6.17 0.83
CA ARG A 31 6.31 -5.99 -0.61
C ARG A 31 6.83 -4.60 -1.00
N ALA A 32 6.36 -3.55 -0.31
CA ALA A 32 6.84 -2.19 -0.54
C ALA A 32 8.33 -2.05 -0.20
N TYR A 33 8.75 -2.57 0.93
CA TYR A 33 10.14 -2.51 1.36
C TYR A 33 11.07 -3.27 0.41
N ASP A 34 10.67 -4.46 0.00
CA ASP A 34 11.51 -5.33 -0.83
C ASP A 34 11.59 -4.88 -2.29
N ASN A 35 10.53 -4.25 -2.81
CA ASN A 35 10.42 -3.99 -4.25
C ASN A 35 10.40 -2.50 -4.64
N VAL A 36 10.25 -1.59 -3.67
CA VAL A 36 10.16 -0.15 -3.94
C VAL A 36 11.29 0.57 -3.21
N PRO A 37 12.36 0.96 -3.93
CA PRO A 37 13.51 1.64 -3.29
C PRO A 37 13.13 2.89 -2.50
N HIS A 38 12.14 3.64 -2.98
CA HIS A 38 11.65 4.85 -2.30
C HIS A 38 11.11 4.52 -0.90
N TYR A 39 10.31 3.46 -0.77
CA TYR A 39 9.78 3.05 0.53
C TYR A 39 10.85 2.45 1.42
N ARG A 40 11.79 1.69 0.85
CA ARG A 40 12.92 1.18 1.62
C ARG A 40 13.70 2.32 2.24
N ALA A 41 14.01 3.36 1.49
CA ALA A 41 14.72 4.53 1.98
C ALA A 41 13.93 5.25 3.09
N LYS A 42 12.61 5.40 2.92
CA LYS A 42 11.76 6.04 3.93
C LYS A 42 11.69 5.23 5.22
N PHE A 43 11.53 3.92 5.12
CA PHE A 43 11.48 3.04 6.30
C PHE A 43 12.83 3.04 7.02
N ASP A 44 13.93 2.92 6.29
CA ASP A 44 15.27 2.95 6.86
C ASP A 44 15.54 4.29 7.57
N ALA A 45 15.15 5.41 6.96
CA ALA A 45 15.28 6.73 7.55
C ALA A 45 14.46 6.91 8.83
N ALA A 46 13.29 6.28 8.88
CA ALA A 46 12.42 6.28 10.05
C ALA A 46 12.84 5.26 11.11
N GLY A 47 13.82 4.40 10.80
CA GLY A 47 14.27 3.36 11.71
C GLY A 47 13.28 2.23 11.91
N VAL A 48 12.42 1.97 10.91
CA VAL A 48 11.41 0.91 10.98
C VAL A 48 11.62 -0.11 9.87
N LYS A 49 11.19 -1.34 10.15
CA LYS A 49 11.18 -2.45 9.19
C LYS A 49 9.78 -3.08 9.15
N PRO A 50 9.41 -3.75 8.07
CA PRO A 50 8.11 -4.44 8.01
C PRO A 50 7.87 -5.38 9.19
N SER A 51 8.92 -6.02 9.71
CA SER A 51 8.83 -6.91 10.87
C SER A 51 8.43 -6.20 12.18
N ASP A 52 8.48 -4.88 12.23
CA ASP A 52 8.04 -4.10 13.39
C ASP A 52 6.51 -4.00 13.48
N LEU A 53 5.80 -4.37 12.41
CA LEU A 53 4.34 -4.42 12.42
C LEU A 53 3.89 -5.74 13.05
N LYS A 54 3.59 -5.71 14.34
CA LYS A 54 3.09 -6.87 15.10
C LYS A 54 1.59 -6.78 15.35
N THR A 55 1.09 -5.56 15.47
CA THR A 55 -0.33 -5.23 15.64
C THR A 55 -0.72 -4.11 14.69
N LEU A 56 -2.01 -3.88 14.48
CA LEU A 56 -2.48 -2.77 13.65
C LEU A 56 -2.04 -1.41 14.21
N ALA A 57 -1.94 -1.28 15.52
CA ALA A 57 -1.48 -0.04 16.16
C ALA A 57 -0.03 0.30 15.78
N ASP A 58 0.79 -0.68 15.45
CA ASP A 58 2.17 -0.46 15.04
C ASP A 58 2.29 0.28 13.70
N LEU A 59 1.20 0.39 12.94
CA LEU A 59 1.19 1.17 11.70
C LEU A 59 1.60 2.62 11.93
N ALA A 60 1.32 3.17 13.12
CA ALA A 60 1.69 4.53 13.49
C ALA A 60 3.22 4.76 13.49
N LYS A 61 4.02 3.70 13.53
CA LYS A 61 5.49 3.79 13.47
C LYS A 61 6.02 4.04 12.07
N PHE A 62 5.20 3.81 11.06
CA PHE A 62 5.61 3.89 9.65
C PHE A 62 5.33 5.27 9.06
N PRO A 63 6.19 5.75 8.15
CA PRO A 63 6.01 7.07 7.53
C PRO A 63 4.80 7.11 6.61
N PHE A 64 4.21 8.29 6.48
CA PHE A 64 3.12 8.52 5.55
C PHE A 64 3.62 8.59 4.10
N THR A 65 2.74 8.25 3.17
CA THR A 65 2.90 8.56 1.77
C THR A 65 2.12 9.84 1.48
N THR A 66 2.77 10.80 0.83
CA THR A 66 2.16 12.07 0.45
C THR A 66 2.12 12.20 -1.07
N LYS A 67 1.42 13.20 -1.55
CA LYS A 67 1.40 13.51 -2.99
C LYS A 67 2.79 13.83 -3.53
N ALA A 68 3.66 14.40 -2.69
CA ALA A 68 5.06 14.65 -3.05
C ALA A 68 5.81 13.37 -3.35
N ASP A 69 5.56 12.29 -2.61
CA ASP A 69 6.17 10.97 -2.87
C ASP A 69 5.84 10.48 -4.28
N LEU A 70 4.59 10.64 -4.70
CA LEU A 70 4.15 10.24 -6.04
C LEU A 70 4.80 11.09 -7.13
N ARG A 71 5.00 12.38 -6.88
CA ARG A 71 5.66 13.29 -7.83
C ARG A 71 7.15 12.98 -7.96
N GLU A 72 7.83 12.75 -6.85
CA GLU A 72 9.27 12.45 -6.81
C GLU A 72 9.60 11.14 -7.51
N THR A 73 8.68 10.19 -7.50
CA THR A 73 8.85 8.86 -8.08
C THR A 73 8.15 8.70 -9.43
N TYR A 74 7.64 9.79 -10.01
CA TYR A 74 6.98 9.77 -11.30
C TYR A 74 7.85 9.12 -12.39
N PRO A 75 7.32 8.28 -13.28
CA PRO A 75 5.92 7.83 -13.28
C PRO A 75 5.68 6.50 -12.53
N TYR A 76 6.68 5.60 -12.44
CA TYR A 76 6.49 4.22 -11.99
C TYR A 76 7.32 3.85 -10.75
N GLY A 77 7.90 4.83 -10.09
CA GLY A 77 8.84 4.60 -8.99
C GLY A 77 8.23 3.97 -7.75
N LEU A 78 6.90 4.01 -7.58
CA LEU A 78 6.21 3.35 -6.47
C LEU A 78 5.62 1.98 -6.85
N PHE A 79 5.84 1.52 -8.08
CA PHE A 79 5.34 0.21 -8.49
C PHE A 79 6.18 -0.90 -7.83
N ALA A 80 5.50 -1.82 -7.18
CA ALA A 80 6.13 -2.97 -6.53
C ALA A 80 6.19 -4.21 -7.41
N SER A 81 5.59 -4.15 -8.59
CA SER A 81 5.59 -5.23 -9.59
C SER A 81 6.34 -4.82 -10.84
N PRO A 82 7.01 -5.78 -11.53
CA PRO A 82 7.61 -5.48 -12.83
C PRO A 82 6.54 -5.03 -13.83
N MET A 83 6.91 -4.14 -14.75
CA MET A 83 5.95 -3.60 -15.73
C MET A 83 5.26 -4.68 -16.56
N ARG A 84 5.92 -5.80 -16.83
CA ARG A 84 5.31 -6.93 -17.56
C ARG A 84 4.10 -7.52 -16.85
N ASP A 85 4.00 -7.35 -15.54
CA ASP A 85 2.91 -7.87 -14.70
C ASP A 85 1.84 -6.82 -14.41
N VAL A 86 2.07 -5.57 -14.83
CA VAL A 86 1.13 -4.47 -14.63
C VAL A 86 -0.02 -4.59 -15.63
N VAL A 87 -1.25 -4.65 -15.12
CA VAL A 87 -2.44 -4.81 -15.94
C VAL A 87 -2.86 -3.50 -16.59
N ARG A 88 -2.76 -2.40 -15.85
CA ARG A 88 -3.09 -1.06 -16.34
C ARG A 88 -2.44 0.01 -15.48
N VAL A 89 -2.36 1.21 -16.03
CA VAL A 89 -1.83 2.40 -15.36
C VAL A 89 -2.92 3.46 -15.29
N HIS A 90 -3.09 4.07 -14.15
CA HIS A 90 -4.02 5.17 -13.94
C HIS A 90 -3.25 6.43 -13.60
N ALA A 91 -3.75 7.58 -14.04
CA ALA A 91 -3.13 8.86 -13.75
C ALA A 91 -4.18 9.93 -13.52
N SER A 92 -3.85 10.89 -12.66
CA SER A 92 -4.66 12.08 -12.46
C SER A 92 -4.46 13.05 -13.63
N SER A 93 -5.32 14.09 -13.73
CA SER A 93 -5.23 15.08 -14.80
C SER A 93 -3.96 15.94 -14.76
N GLY A 94 -3.30 16.08 -13.60
CA GLY A 94 -2.05 16.82 -13.48
C GLY A 94 -2.12 18.32 -13.76
N THR A 95 -3.22 18.96 -13.36
CA THR A 95 -3.46 20.37 -13.66
C THR A 95 -2.44 21.33 -13.03
N THR A 96 -1.77 20.93 -11.95
CA THR A 96 -0.82 21.77 -11.21
C THR A 96 0.59 21.18 -11.15
N GLY A 97 0.97 20.37 -12.11
CA GLY A 97 2.27 19.72 -12.16
C GLY A 97 2.19 18.33 -12.76
N LYS A 98 3.13 17.45 -12.38
CA LYS A 98 3.11 16.07 -12.86
C LYS A 98 1.86 15.35 -12.38
N PRO A 99 1.22 14.52 -13.24
CA PRO A 99 0.13 13.65 -12.80
C PRO A 99 0.60 12.70 -11.69
N THR A 100 -0.32 12.31 -10.82
CA THR A 100 -0.08 11.17 -9.94
C THR A 100 -0.39 9.90 -10.72
N VAL A 101 0.53 8.93 -10.72
CA VAL A 101 0.44 7.70 -11.49
C VAL A 101 0.40 6.50 -10.55
N VAL A 102 -0.57 5.63 -10.76
CA VAL A 102 -0.74 4.40 -9.99
C VAL A 102 -1.09 3.22 -10.89
#